data_5b8bd7a47bc5295e5144fb60e9bc7a8a
#
_entry.id   5b8bd7a47bc5295e5144fb60e9bc7a8a
#
_cell.length_a   1.000
_cell.length_b   1.000
_cell.length_c   1.000
_cell.angle_alpha   90.00
_cell.angle_beta   90.00
_cell.angle_gamma   90.00
#
_symmetry.space_group_name_H-M   'P 1'
#
loop_
_entity.id
_entity.type
_entity.pdbx_description
1 polymer ?
#
loop_
_entity_poly.entity_id
_entity_poly.type
_entity_poly.pdbx_seq_one_letter_code
_entity_poly.pdbx_strand_id
1 'polypeptide(L)'
;MREAVVVDSKRTALAKSHRGSFNRTRPDDLAAHAIREVLKSAPGLDPAEIGDVVLGCAQPHGPQGSNVARVAAMLAGLPVTVPGSTINRFCSSGLNAIAVAAHQIQNEGIDAAIGGGVESISMAVRDNDPHPVLKETLPGLYMVMGATAEVVAKRYGVSRLAQDEYSLLSQQRTARGQKEGFFEQEIAPMKVTRAVLDKKTGEVVKMEEACCDKDECNRADTTLEGLLKLPPHFDPTSGHGSVTAGNSSQLSDGASATLLMSRERADAMGIPYKLIFRGFSVAGCEPDEMGIGPVFAIPKLLKKHGLKVDDIDLWELNEAFAVQVVYCRDRLGIDPEKLNVNGGSVSIGHPFGMSGSRMVGTIANEMRRRKAKYGVVTMCIGGGQGAAGLFELAN
;
A
#
# COMPACT_ATOMS: atom_id res chain seq x y z
N MET A 1 9.26 24.41 -13.28
CA MET A 1 9.14 23.63 -12.02
C MET A 1 9.95 22.37 -12.23
N ARG A 2 10.82 22.01 -11.28
CA ARG A 2 11.62 20.75 -11.36
C ARG A 2 10.67 19.56 -11.43
N GLU A 3 11.02 18.55 -12.22
CA GLU A 3 10.26 17.30 -12.26
C GLU A 3 10.88 16.29 -11.29
N ALA A 4 10.04 15.67 -10.47
CA ALA A 4 10.42 14.52 -9.68
C ALA A 4 10.09 13.25 -10.46
N VAL A 5 11.09 12.38 -10.65
CA VAL A 5 10.95 11.11 -11.36
C VAL A 5 11.12 9.94 -10.41
N VAL A 6 10.37 8.88 -10.63
CA VAL A 6 10.51 7.60 -9.93
C VAL A 6 11.53 6.74 -10.69
N VAL A 7 12.70 6.55 -10.11
CA VAL A 7 13.74 5.70 -10.67
C VAL A 7 13.33 4.23 -10.59
N ASP A 8 13.06 3.76 -9.38
CA ASP A 8 12.58 2.40 -9.14
C ASP A 8 11.84 2.30 -7.81
N SER A 9 11.14 1.20 -7.60
CA SER A 9 10.52 0.85 -6.33
C SER A 9 10.80 -0.62 -6.03
N LYS A 10 11.30 -0.90 -4.83
CA LYS A 10 11.57 -2.24 -4.32
C LYS A 10 10.80 -2.47 -3.04
N ARG A 11 10.41 -3.72 -2.82
CA ARG A 11 9.70 -4.13 -1.62
C ARG A 11 10.12 -5.51 -1.16
N THR A 12 9.89 -5.80 0.10
CA THR A 12 9.81 -7.18 0.54
C THR A 12 8.59 -7.86 -0.12
N ALA A 13 8.56 -9.17 -0.18
CA ALA A 13 7.28 -9.85 -0.30
C ALA A 13 6.37 -9.48 0.89
N LEU A 14 5.06 -9.72 0.78
CA LEU A 14 4.13 -9.56 1.89
C LEU A 14 3.89 -10.90 2.57
N ALA A 15 4.20 -10.96 3.87
CA ALA A 15 3.96 -12.14 4.68
C ALA A 15 2.65 -12.01 5.47
N LYS A 16 1.94 -13.13 5.69
CA LYS A 16 0.76 -13.15 6.56
C LYS A 16 1.13 -12.72 7.97
N SER A 17 0.40 -11.78 8.55
CA SER A 17 0.63 -11.37 9.93
C SER A 17 0.54 -12.56 10.90
N HIS A 18 1.36 -12.56 11.93
CA HIS A 18 1.50 -13.53 13.00
C HIS A 18 1.93 -14.95 12.57
N ARG A 19 1.71 -15.37 11.32
CA ARG A 19 1.95 -16.75 10.85
C ARG A 19 2.87 -16.86 9.64
N GLY A 20 3.13 -15.76 8.96
CA GLY A 20 3.97 -15.69 7.77
C GLY A 20 5.45 -15.56 8.11
N SER A 21 6.26 -15.46 7.07
CA SER A 21 7.72 -15.45 7.17
C SER A 21 8.28 -14.30 7.99
N PHE A 22 7.57 -13.17 8.10
CA PHE A 22 8.04 -11.98 8.83
C PHE A 22 7.53 -11.88 10.27
N ASN A 23 6.91 -12.91 10.81
CA ASN A 23 6.29 -12.87 12.15
C ASN A 23 7.26 -12.64 13.31
N ARG A 24 8.57 -12.69 13.08
CA ARG A 24 9.65 -12.38 14.04
C ARG A 24 10.68 -11.40 13.48
N THR A 25 10.44 -10.84 12.29
CA THR A 25 11.33 -9.87 11.68
C THR A 25 10.91 -8.47 12.09
N ARG A 26 11.86 -7.69 12.59
CA ARG A 26 11.61 -6.30 12.98
C ARG A 26 11.23 -5.44 11.77
N PRO A 27 10.25 -4.54 11.89
CA PRO A 27 9.84 -3.68 10.80
C PRO A 27 10.94 -2.72 10.31
N ASP A 28 11.80 -2.25 11.18
CA ASP A 28 12.96 -1.44 10.83
C ASP A 28 13.97 -2.22 9.96
N ASP A 29 14.15 -3.52 10.19
CA ASP A 29 14.96 -4.39 9.33
C ASP A 29 14.32 -4.60 7.94
N LEU A 30 12.98 -4.79 7.89
CA LEU A 30 12.23 -4.87 6.63
C LEU A 30 12.41 -3.60 5.80
N ALA A 31 12.26 -2.43 6.42
CA ALA A 31 12.42 -1.14 5.76
C ALA A 31 13.86 -0.91 5.29
N ALA A 32 14.85 -1.22 6.12
CA ALA A 32 16.26 -1.14 5.76
C ALA A 32 16.61 -2.04 4.57
N HIS A 33 16.02 -3.24 4.50
CA HIS A 33 16.20 -4.15 3.36
C HIS A 33 15.66 -3.51 2.08
N ALA A 34 14.44 -2.98 2.08
CA ALA A 34 13.83 -2.33 0.92
C ALA A 34 14.65 -1.10 0.45
N ILE A 35 15.18 -0.30 1.40
CA ILE A 35 16.05 0.85 1.10
C ILE A 35 17.35 0.39 0.42
N ARG A 36 18.04 -0.63 0.97
CA ARG A 36 19.26 -1.17 0.33
C ARG A 36 19.01 -1.66 -1.10
N GLU A 37 17.88 -2.32 -1.31
CA GLU A 37 17.57 -2.90 -2.61
C GLU A 37 17.20 -1.83 -3.65
N VAL A 38 16.48 -0.78 -3.26
CA VAL A 38 16.11 0.29 -4.21
C VAL A 38 17.33 1.14 -4.60
N LEU A 39 18.28 1.34 -3.69
CA LEU A 39 19.53 2.07 -3.99
C LEU A 39 20.37 1.42 -5.09
N LYS A 40 20.29 0.11 -5.26
CA LYS A 40 20.97 -0.61 -6.36
C LYS A 40 20.46 -0.19 -7.75
N SER A 41 19.29 0.44 -7.84
CA SER A 41 18.72 0.92 -9.11
C SER A 41 19.37 2.22 -9.62
N ALA A 42 20.22 2.86 -8.82
CA ALA A 42 20.96 4.06 -9.19
C ALA A 42 22.46 3.88 -8.95
N PRO A 43 23.15 3.03 -9.76
CA PRO A 43 24.57 2.81 -9.60
C PRO A 43 25.34 4.12 -9.81
N GLY A 44 26.26 4.43 -8.88
CA GLY A 44 27.05 5.66 -8.89
C GLY A 44 26.40 6.86 -8.19
N LEU A 45 25.17 6.77 -7.70
CA LEU A 45 24.60 7.76 -6.80
C LEU A 45 25.32 7.65 -5.44
N ASP A 46 25.95 8.74 -5.00
CA ASP A 46 26.49 8.79 -3.65
C ASP A 46 25.34 8.74 -2.64
N PRO A 47 25.31 7.78 -1.71
CA PRO A 47 24.30 7.73 -0.66
C PRO A 47 24.15 9.02 0.16
N ALA A 48 25.20 9.84 0.24
CA ALA A 48 25.15 11.15 0.91
C ALA A 48 24.32 12.20 0.15
N GLU A 49 24.04 11.98 -1.14
CA GLU A 49 23.15 12.84 -1.94
C GLU A 49 21.67 12.61 -1.66
N ILE A 50 21.30 11.56 -0.90
CA ILE A 50 19.92 11.36 -0.48
C ILE A 50 19.55 12.46 0.53
N GLY A 51 18.72 13.40 0.08
CA GLY A 51 18.30 14.55 0.89
C GLY A 51 17.35 14.22 2.03
N ASP A 52 16.51 13.16 1.88
CA ASP A 52 15.62 12.68 2.95
C ASP A 52 15.16 11.23 2.69
N VAL A 53 14.85 10.52 3.76
CA VAL A 53 14.16 9.23 3.76
C VAL A 53 12.80 9.41 4.44
N VAL A 54 11.74 9.41 3.66
CA VAL A 54 10.37 9.57 4.16
C VAL A 54 9.66 8.23 4.14
N LEU A 55 9.31 7.67 5.30
CA LEU A 55 8.58 6.41 5.38
C LEU A 55 7.20 6.61 6.02
N GLY A 56 6.20 5.98 5.41
CA GLY A 56 4.88 5.82 5.97
C GLY A 56 4.83 4.68 6.99
N CYS A 57 4.21 4.92 8.15
CA CYS A 57 3.87 3.89 9.12
C CYS A 57 2.53 4.24 9.76
N ALA A 58 1.55 3.34 9.66
CA ALA A 58 0.19 3.61 10.12
C ALA A 58 0.00 3.36 11.63
N GLN A 59 0.79 2.45 12.18
CA GLN A 59 0.79 2.12 13.62
C GLN A 59 2.19 2.32 14.21
N PRO A 60 2.66 3.58 14.36
CA PRO A 60 4.03 3.89 14.75
C PRO A 60 4.27 3.65 16.26
N HIS A 61 4.10 2.41 16.67
CA HIS A 61 4.29 1.95 18.06
C HIS A 61 5.22 0.74 18.13
N GLY A 62 5.79 0.47 19.30
CA GLY A 62 6.72 -0.64 19.50
C GLY A 62 7.94 -0.57 18.58
N PRO A 63 8.34 -1.65 17.89
CA PRO A 63 9.52 -1.69 17.03
C PRO A 63 9.46 -0.78 15.80
N GLN A 64 8.27 -0.32 15.41
CA GLN A 64 8.05 0.65 14.32
C GLN A 64 7.68 2.04 14.86
N GLY A 65 7.88 2.25 16.16
CA GLY A 65 7.63 3.52 16.83
C GLY A 65 8.71 4.56 16.60
N SER A 66 8.57 5.70 17.27
CA SER A 66 9.47 6.85 17.13
C SER A 66 9.60 7.28 15.65
N ASN A 67 10.82 7.42 15.17
CA ASN A 67 11.10 7.74 13.76
C ASN A 67 11.71 6.51 13.06
N VAL A 68 10.86 5.56 12.67
CA VAL A 68 11.30 4.32 12.02
C VAL A 68 12.05 4.59 10.71
N ALA A 69 11.73 5.68 10.01
CA ALA A 69 12.44 6.07 8.78
C ALA A 69 13.92 6.34 9.04
N ARG A 70 14.22 7.11 10.08
CA ARG A 70 15.62 7.41 10.46
C ARG A 70 16.36 6.15 10.93
N VAL A 71 15.70 5.30 11.70
CA VAL A 71 16.28 4.02 12.15
C VAL A 71 16.59 3.13 10.94
N ALA A 72 15.64 2.97 10.03
CA ALA A 72 15.81 2.17 8.81
C ALA A 72 16.91 2.71 7.89
N ALA A 73 17.03 4.03 7.75
CA ALA A 73 18.10 4.67 6.98
C ALA A 73 19.50 4.30 7.53
N MET A 74 19.67 4.35 8.85
CA MET A 74 20.92 3.96 9.50
C MET A 74 21.21 2.47 9.36
N LEU A 75 20.20 1.62 9.57
CA LEU A 75 20.32 0.17 9.35
C LEU A 75 20.60 -0.19 7.89
N ALA A 76 20.12 0.61 6.94
CA ALA A 76 20.42 0.44 5.53
C ALA A 76 21.88 0.78 5.17
N GLY A 77 22.61 1.45 6.06
CA GLY A 77 24.01 1.87 5.84
C GLY A 77 24.13 3.26 5.19
N LEU A 78 23.06 4.04 5.16
CA LEU A 78 23.14 5.44 4.73
C LEU A 78 24.00 6.26 5.70
N PRO A 79 24.74 7.28 5.22
CA PRO A 79 25.53 8.16 6.08
C PRO A 79 24.67 8.88 7.13
N VAL A 80 25.27 9.22 8.26
CA VAL A 80 24.58 9.96 9.34
C VAL A 80 24.10 11.35 8.92
N THR A 81 24.59 11.85 7.80
CA THR A 81 24.15 13.11 7.19
C THR A 81 22.77 13.01 6.53
N VAL A 82 22.30 11.80 6.19
CA VAL A 82 20.99 11.58 5.55
C VAL A 82 19.90 11.61 6.62
N PRO A 83 19.00 12.59 6.60
CA PRO A 83 17.88 12.67 7.55
C PRO A 83 16.82 11.59 7.28
N GLY A 84 15.79 11.55 8.12
CA GLY A 84 14.65 10.68 7.91
C GLY A 84 13.44 11.18 8.67
N SER A 85 12.25 10.98 8.11
CA SER A 85 10.97 11.35 8.72
C SER A 85 9.94 10.25 8.56
N THR A 86 9.15 10.02 9.61
CA THR A 86 8.05 9.07 9.60
C THR A 86 6.72 9.82 9.55
N ILE A 87 5.86 9.45 8.61
CA ILE A 87 4.57 10.10 8.45
C ILE A 87 3.44 9.08 8.64
N ASN A 88 2.31 9.55 9.15
CA ASN A 88 1.11 8.75 9.35
C ASN A 88 -0.11 9.41 8.69
N ARG A 89 -0.62 8.75 7.67
CA ARG A 89 -1.94 8.93 7.08
C ARG A 89 -2.60 7.57 6.89
N PHE A 90 -2.48 6.70 7.92
CA PHE A 90 -2.99 5.32 7.90
C PHE A 90 -2.63 4.59 6.60
N CYS A 91 -3.62 4.03 5.91
CA CYS A 91 -3.41 3.23 4.69
C CYS A 91 -2.68 3.99 3.56
N SER A 92 -2.74 5.32 3.53
CA SER A 92 -2.10 6.16 2.51
C SER A 92 -0.69 6.62 2.87
N SER A 93 -0.16 6.23 4.02
CA SER A 93 1.13 6.76 4.50
C SER A 93 2.25 6.56 3.50
N GLY A 94 2.35 5.39 2.86
CA GLY A 94 3.39 5.11 1.86
C GLY A 94 3.26 5.93 0.58
N LEU A 95 2.05 6.12 0.06
CA LEU A 95 1.81 7.01 -1.09
C LEU A 95 2.08 8.47 -0.73
N ASN A 96 1.67 8.89 0.47
CA ASN A 96 1.94 10.25 0.96
C ASN A 96 3.45 10.49 1.16
N ALA A 97 4.20 9.49 1.61
CA ALA A 97 5.66 9.55 1.75
C ALA A 97 6.34 9.82 0.38
N ILE A 98 5.91 9.11 -0.66
CA ILE A 98 6.38 9.35 -2.04
C ILE A 98 6.03 10.78 -2.49
N ALA A 99 4.81 11.26 -2.19
CA ALA A 99 4.41 12.61 -2.54
C ALA A 99 5.24 13.67 -1.80
N VAL A 100 5.54 13.49 -0.52
CA VAL A 100 6.42 14.39 0.26
C VAL A 100 7.82 14.42 -0.35
N ALA A 101 8.43 13.27 -0.60
CA ALA A 101 9.74 13.17 -1.25
C ALA A 101 9.77 13.85 -2.64
N ALA A 102 8.72 13.64 -3.45
CA ALA A 102 8.59 14.31 -4.74
C ALA A 102 8.48 15.84 -4.60
N HIS A 103 7.72 16.33 -3.62
CA HIS A 103 7.57 17.77 -3.37
C HIS A 103 8.87 18.41 -2.84
N GLN A 104 9.67 17.71 -2.04
CA GLN A 104 10.99 18.18 -1.63
C GLN A 104 11.92 18.35 -2.84
N ILE A 105 11.91 17.40 -3.79
CA ILE A 105 12.65 17.53 -5.05
C ILE A 105 12.16 18.73 -5.87
N GLN A 106 10.84 18.90 -5.99
CA GLN A 106 10.23 19.94 -6.83
C GLN A 106 10.40 21.35 -6.27
N ASN A 107 10.33 21.51 -4.93
CA ASN A 107 10.19 22.82 -4.29
C ASN A 107 11.38 23.21 -3.41
N GLU A 108 12.11 22.25 -2.84
CA GLU A 108 13.21 22.51 -1.91
C GLU A 108 14.59 22.28 -2.55
N GLY A 109 14.62 21.74 -3.77
CA GLY A 109 15.83 21.65 -4.58
C GLY A 109 16.75 20.48 -4.27
N ILE A 110 16.32 19.48 -3.46
CA ILE A 110 17.10 18.26 -3.28
C ILE A 110 17.09 17.43 -4.57
N ASP A 111 18.16 16.68 -4.82
CA ASP A 111 18.33 15.92 -6.07
C ASP A 111 17.85 14.47 -5.99
N ALA A 112 17.86 13.89 -4.81
CA ALA A 112 17.39 12.53 -4.59
C ALA A 112 16.73 12.39 -3.22
N ALA A 113 15.69 11.56 -3.14
CA ALA A 113 15.00 11.20 -1.91
C ALA A 113 14.44 9.78 -1.98
N ILE A 114 14.21 9.17 -0.84
CA ILE A 114 13.52 7.89 -0.72
C ILE A 114 12.15 8.14 -0.10
N GLY A 115 11.08 7.77 -0.83
CA GLY A 115 9.73 7.69 -0.31
C GLY A 115 9.32 6.22 -0.17
N GLY A 116 8.68 5.85 0.93
CA GLY A 116 8.34 4.43 1.12
C GLY A 116 7.36 4.20 2.26
N GLY A 117 7.35 2.97 2.74
CA GLY A 117 6.53 2.65 3.91
C GLY A 117 6.81 1.27 4.49
N VAL A 118 6.41 1.11 5.72
CA VAL A 118 6.58 -0.14 6.47
C VAL A 118 5.38 -0.37 7.39
N GLU A 119 5.01 -1.60 7.55
CA GLU A 119 4.09 -2.04 8.59
C GLU A 119 4.38 -3.48 8.99
N SER A 120 4.45 -3.73 10.27
CA SER A 120 4.37 -5.08 10.83
C SER A 120 3.16 -5.16 11.75
N ILE A 121 2.12 -5.81 11.27
CA ILE A 121 0.93 -6.10 12.09
C ILE A 121 1.28 -7.15 13.16
N SER A 122 2.23 -8.03 12.85
CA SER A 122 2.72 -9.07 13.77
C SER A 122 3.36 -8.50 15.04
N MET A 123 4.04 -7.36 14.92
CA MET A 123 4.81 -6.74 15.99
C MET A 123 4.26 -5.39 16.45
N ALA A 124 3.18 -4.90 15.80
CA ALA A 124 2.55 -3.64 16.19
C ALA A 124 1.96 -3.74 17.60
N VAL A 125 2.26 -2.75 18.41
CA VAL A 125 1.62 -2.53 19.70
C VAL A 125 0.44 -1.60 19.47
N ARG A 126 -0.77 -2.03 19.82
CA ARG A 126 -1.96 -1.19 19.74
C ARG A 126 -2.15 -0.48 21.06
N ASP A 127 -1.82 0.80 21.07
CA ASP A 127 -2.03 1.68 22.20
C ASP A 127 -2.77 2.93 21.68
N ASN A 128 -4.11 2.85 21.70
CA ASN A 128 -4.97 3.93 21.24
C ASN A 128 -5.75 4.48 22.45
N ASP A 129 -5.65 5.78 22.64
CA ASP A 129 -6.46 6.52 23.62
C ASP A 129 -7.43 7.48 22.89
N PRO A 130 -8.64 7.02 22.56
CA PRO A 130 -9.62 7.84 21.84
C PRO A 130 -10.06 9.03 22.66
N HIS A 131 -10.06 10.23 22.05
CA HIS A 131 -10.49 11.46 22.70
C HIS A 131 -11.94 11.36 23.16
N PRO A 132 -12.27 11.57 24.47
CA PRO A 132 -13.61 11.33 25.01
C PRO A 132 -14.72 12.09 24.28
N VAL A 133 -14.52 13.37 23.99
CA VAL A 133 -15.51 14.20 23.29
C VAL A 133 -15.82 13.64 21.89
N LEU A 134 -14.78 13.26 21.12
CA LEU A 134 -14.97 12.71 19.77
C LEU A 134 -15.59 11.32 19.80
N LYS A 135 -15.37 10.57 20.85
CA LYS A 135 -16.00 9.27 21.04
C LYS A 135 -17.54 9.40 21.18
N GLU A 136 -18.01 10.51 21.75
CA GLU A 136 -19.43 10.81 21.89
C GLU A 136 -20.00 11.54 20.67
N THR A 137 -19.30 12.55 20.15
CA THR A 137 -19.85 13.45 19.11
C THR A 137 -19.60 12.97 17.69
N LEU A 138 -18.56 12.14 17.47
CA LEU A 138 -18.20 11.60 16.15
C LEU A 138 -17.71 10.13 16.28
N PRO A 139 -18.55 9.21 16.77
CA PRO A 139 -18.15 7.83 17.08
C PRO A 139 -17.63 7.08 15.85
N GLY A 140 -18.06 7.43 14.64
CA GLY A 140 -17.58 6.88 13.39
C GLY A 140 -16.06 6.99 13.21
N LEU A 141 -15.42 7.98 13.83
CA LEU A 141 -13.98 8.19 13.76
C LEU A 141 -13.16 7.00 14.33
N TYR A 142 -13.73 6.32 15.30
CA TYR A 142 -13.10 5.20 16.02
C TYR A 142 -13.71 3.84 15.68
N MET A 143 -14.59 3.79 14.68
CA MET A 143 -15.17 2.52 14.23
C MET A 143 -14.10 1.58 13.70
N VAL A 144 -14.27 0.29 13.97
CA VAL A 144 -13.48 -0.76 13.34
C VAL A 144 -13.71 -0.74 11.83
N MET A 145 -12.63 -0.82 11.05
CA MET A 145 -12.68 -0.63 9.59
C MET A 145 -13.67 -1.56 8.87
N GLY A 146 -13.79 -2.82 9.33
CA GLY A 146 -14.78 -3.72 8.76
C GLY A 146 -16.23 -3.34 9.05
N ALA A 147 -16.50 -2.68 10.19
CA ALA A 147 -17.82 -2.13 10.46
C ALA A 147 -18.15 -0.95 9.52
N THR A 148 -17.17 -0.10 9.19
CA THR A 148 -17.35 0.94 8.16
C THR A 148 -17.61 0.35 6.78
N ALA A 149 -17.03 -0.80 6.47
CA ALA A 149 -17.31 -1.54 5.23
C ALA A 149 -18.74 -2.07 5.18
N GLU A 150 -19.30 -2.57 6.29
CA GLU A 150 -20.71 -2.95 6.38
C GLU A 150 -21.66 -1.72 6.20
N VAL A 151 -21.26 -0.55 6.73
CA VAL A 151 -22.00 0.70 6.49
C VAL A 151 -22.05 1.01 5.00
N VAL A 152 -20.93 0.93 4.29
CA VAL A 152 -20.86 1.15 2.83
C VAL A 152 -21.74 0.13 2.09
N ALA A 153 -21.65 -1.17 2.43
CA ALA A 153 -22.47 -2.20 1.82
C ALA A 153 -23.98 -1.90 1.94
N LYS A 154 -24.42 -1.58 3.15
CA LYS A 154 -25.82 -1.30 3.44
C LYS A 154 -26.30 0.03 2.82
N ARG A 155 -25.53 1.10 3.00
CA ARG A 155 -25.88 2.47 2.57
C ARG A 155 -25.99 2.58 1.05
N TYR A 156 -25.11 1.89 0.32
CA TYR A 156 -25.02 1.97 -1.14
C TYR A 156 -25.50 0.71 -1.87
N GLY A 157 -26.02 -0.27 -1.15
CA GLY A 157 -26.64 -1.46 -1.75
C GLY A 157 -25.66 -2.39 -2.47
N VAL A 158 -24.39 -2.44 -2.04
CA VAL A 158 -23.39 -3.35 -2.63
C VAL A 158 -23.63 -4.76 -2.10
N SER A 159 -24.05 -5.67 -2.97
CA SER A 159 -24.42 -7.03 -2.58
C SER A 159 -23.22 -7.87 -2.14
N ARG A 160 -23.46 -8.87 -1.31
CA ARG A 160 -22.47 -9.88 -0.93
C ARG A 160 -21.88 -10.57 -2.16
N LEU A 161 -22.70 -10.91 -3.14
CA LEU A 161 -22.27 -11.58 -4.37
C LEU A 161 -21.24 -10.72 -5.14
N ALA A 162 -21.54 -9.43 -5.35
CA ALA A 162 -20.61 -8.52 -6.04
C ALA A 162 -19.26 -8.38 -5.32
N GLN A 163 -19.26 -8.40 -3.98
CA GLN A 163 -18.03 -8.38 -3.18
C GLN A 163 -17.21 -9.66 -3.36
N ASP A 164 -17.87 -10.81 -3.33
CA ASP A 164 -17.19 -12.11 -3.45
C ASP A 164 -16.71 -12.36 -4.88
N GLU A 165 -17.45 -11.96 -5.93
CA GLU A 165 -17.03 -12.00 -7.33
C GLU A 165 -15.77 -11.13 -7.55
N TYR A 166 -15.75 -9.92 -7.01
CA TYR A 166 -14.57 -9.06 -7.06
C TYR A 166 -13.36 -9.70 -6.35
N SER A 167 -13.59 -10.29 -5.19
CA SER A 167 -12.54 -10.95 -4.41
C SER A 167 -11.95 -12.16 -5.14
N LEU A 168 -12.80 -12.97 -5.79
CA LEU A 168 -12.36 -14.05 -6.66
C LEU A 168 -11.48 -13.55 -7.80
N LEU A 169 -11.90 -12.46 -8.46
CA LEU A 169 -11.13 -11.84 -9.53
C LEU A 169 -9.75 -11.37 -9.03
N SER A 170 -9.69 -10.73 -7.85
CA SER A 170 -8.43 -10.32 -7.24
C SER A 170 -7.50 -11.51 -7.00
N GLN A 171 -8.00 -12.62 -6.43
CA GLN A 171 -7.22 -13.85 -6.22
C GLN A 171 -6.68 -14.43 -7.53
N GLN A 172 -7.51 -14.50 -8.56
CA GLN A 172 -7.14 -15.01 -9.88
C GLN A 172 -6.09 -14.14 -10.58
N ARG A 173 -6.25 -12.82 -10.51
CA ARG A 173 -5.29 -11.84 -11.08
C ARG A 173 -3.93 -11.95 -10.41
N THR A 174 -3.89 -12.06 -9.08
CA THR A 174 -2.63 -12.26 -8.35
C THR A 174 -2.00 -13.62 -8.66
N ALA A 175 -2.78 -14.70 -8.70
CA ALA A 175 -2.26 -16.02 -9.05
C ALA A 175 -1.63 -16.03 -10.46
N ARG A 176 -2.28 -15.38 -11.44
CA ARG A 176 -1.72 -15.18 -12.77
C ARG A 176 -0.44 -14.37 -12.71
N GLY A 177 -0.44 -13.20 -12.01
CA GLY A 177 0.74 -12.34 -11.90
C GLY A 177 1.94 -13.05 -11.28
N GLN A 178 1.71 -13.87 -10.23
CA GLN A 178 2.76 -14.70 -9.62
C GLN A 178 3.28 -15.78 -10.60
N LYS A 179 2.40 -16.43 -11.36
CA LYS A 179 2.78 -17.45 -12.33
C LYS A 179 3.58 -16.87 -13.51
N GLU A 180 3.24 -15.67 -13.94
CA GLU A 180 3.86 -14.97 -15.08
C GLU A 180 5.06 -14.11 -14.67
N GLY A 181 5.43 -14.08 -13.36
CA GLY A 181 6.60 -13.37 -12.85
C GLY A 181 6.43 -11.84 -12.80
N PHE A 182 5.21 -11.30 -12.83
CA PHE A 182 4.98 -9.84 -12.88
C PHE A 182 5.49 -9.09 -11.65
N PHE A 183 5.63 -9.78 -10.51
CA PHE A 183 6.10 -9.17 -9.25
C PHE A 183 7.61 -9.31 -9.02
N GLU A 184 8.33 -10.09 -9.85
CA GLU A 184 9.75 -10.36 -9.66
C GLU A 184 10.63 -9.10 -9.73
N GLN A 185 10.21 -8.11 -10.53
CA GLN A 185 10.96 -6.86 -10.67
C GLN A 185 10.85 -5.94 -9.44
N GLU A 186 9.82 -6.12 -8.63
CA GLU A 186 9.58 -5.28 -7.44
C GLU A 186 9.93 -5.97 -6.13
N ILE A 187 9.84 -7.31 -6.06
CA ILE A 187 10.13 -8.08 -4.85
C ILE A 187 11.63 -8.28 -4.72
N ALA A 188 12.16 -7.87 -3.57
CA ALA A 188 13.52 -8.18 -3.13
C ALA A 188 13.45 -9.35 -2.14
N PRO A 189 13.93 -10.55 -2.50
CA PRO A 189 13.91 -11.70 -1.60
C PRO A 189 14.66 -11.43 -0.30
N MET A 190 14.10 -11.86 0.83
CA MET A 190 14.69 -11.65 2.15
C MET A 190 14.78 -12.95 2.93
N LYS A 191 16.01 -13.29 3.37
CA LYS A 191 16.24 -14.42 4.29
C LYS A 191 15.93 -13.96 5.71
N VAL A 192 15.15 -14.76 6.45
CA VAL A 192 14.68 -14.45 7.79
C VAL A 192 14.58 -15.70 8.63
N THR A 193 14.54 -15.53 9.94
CA THR A 193 14.19 -16.59 10.87
C THR A 193 12.75 -16.35 11.35
N ARG A 194 11.86 -17.31 11.07
CA ARG A 194 10.44 -17.23 11.47
C ARG A 194 10.11 -18.19 12.59
N ALA A 195 9.10 -17.89 13.39
CA ALA A 195 8.49 -18.82 14.32
C ALA A 195 7.43 -19.66 13.60
N VAL A 196 7.54 -20.97 13.72
CA VAL A 196 6.48 -21.91 13.34
C VAL A 196 5.57 -22.08 14.55
N LEU A 197 4.30 -21.75 14.39
CA LEU A 197 3.32 -21.79 15.47
C LEU A 197 2.46 -23.05 15.36
N ASP A 198 2.14 -23.65 16.50
CA ASP A 198 1.08 -24.65 16.59
C ASP A 198 -0.26 -24.02 16.17
N LYS A 199 -1.00 -24.72 15.32
CA LYS A 199 -2.25 -24.18 14.77
C LYS A 199 -3.38 -24.07 15.79
N LYS A 200 -3.34 -24.82 16.89
CA LYS A 200 -4.38 -24.88 17.91
C LYS A 200 -4.05 -23.98 19.09
N THR A 201 -2.81 -24.07 19.58
CA THR A 201 -2.38 -23.35 20.79
C THR A 201 -1.79 -21.97 20.48
N GLY A 202 -1.28 -21.76 19.26
CA GLY A 202 -0.55 -20.55 18.89
C GLY A 202 0.87 -20.46 19.47
N GLU A 203 1.33 -21.51 20.17
CA GLU A 203 2.67 -21.56 20.76
C GLU A 203 3.75 -21.78 19.72
N VAL A 204 4.96 -21.30 19.99
CA VAL A 204 6.11 -21.50 19.11
C VAL A 204 6.58 -22.95 19.23
N VAL A 205 6.48 -23.70 18.13
CA VAL A 205 6.97 -25.09 18.04
C VAL A 205 8.47 -25.12 17.73
N LYS A 206 8.92 -24.25 16.81
CA LYS A 206 10.32 -24.14 16.40
C LYS A 206 10.58 -22.80 15.74
N MET A 207 11.86 -22.45 15.68
CA MET A 207 12.36 -21.39 14.79
C MET A 207 12.95 -22.05 13.54
N GLU A 208 12.70 -21.46 12.37
CA GLU A 208 13.30 -21.97 11.12
C GLU A 208 13.71 -20.84 10.20
N GLU A 209 14.76 -21.07 9.41
CA GLU A 209 15.16 -20.16 8.35
C GLU A 209 14.20 -20.28 7.17
N ALA A 210 13.85 -19.13 6.59
CA ALA A 210 13.00 -19.03 5.41
C ALA A 210 13.53 -17.93 4.48
N CYS A 211 13.26 -18.08 3.19
CA CYS A 211 13.43 -16.99 2.21
C CYS A 211 12.04 -16.55 1.77
N CYS A 212 11.68 -15.31 2.08
CA CYS A 212 10.43 -14.72 1.63
C CYS A 212 10.66 -14.02 0.29
N ASP A 213 10.35 -14.70 -0.79
CA ASP A 213 10.59 -14.28 -2.18
C ASP A 213 9.32 -14.07 -3.01
N LYS A 214 8.16 -14.35 -2.41
CA LYS A 214 6.83 -14.14 -3.00
C LYS A 214 5.78 -13.80 -1.97
N ASP A 215 4.74 -13.10 -2.39
CA ASP A 215 3.60 -12.76 -1.51
C ASP A 215 2.87 -14.03 -1.07
N GLU A 216 2.69 -14.16 0.25
CA GLU A 216 2.15 -15.39 0.89
C GLU A 216 0.62 -15.39 1.00
N CYS A 217 -0.04 -14.26 0.76
CA CYS A 217 -1.47 -14.13 1.05
C CYS A 217 -2.37 -14.72 -0.03
N ASN A 218 -1.89 -14.85 -1.27
CA ASN A 218 -2.68 -15.38 -2.38
C ASN A 218 -3.18 -16.80 -2.12
N ARG A 219 -4.42 -17.05 -2.53
CA ARG A 219 -5.08 -18.36 -2.51
C ARG A 219 -5.57 -18.67 -3.92
N ALA A 220 -4.69 -19.23 -4.72
CA ALA A 220 -4.95 -19.52 -6.14
C ALA A 220 -6.12 -20.49 -6.37
N ASP A 221 -6.46 -21.30 -5.36
CA ASP A 221 -7.54 -22.28 -5.34
C ASP A 221 -8.89 -21.71 -4.87
N THR A 222 -8.99 -20.40 -4.67
CA THR A 222 -10.25 -19.75 -4.26
C THR A 222 -11.35 -19.97 -5.30
N THR A 223 -12.53 -20.32 -4.81
CA THR A 223 -13.76 -20.44 -5.62
C THR A 223 -14.86 -19.54 -5.11
N LEU A 224 -15.79 -19.13 -5.98
CA LEU A 224 -16.93 -18.31 -5.56
C LEU A 224 -17.81 -19.04 -4.54
N GLU A 225 -18.04 -20.34 -4.73
CA GLU A 225 -18.78 -21.16 -3.78
C GLU A 225 -18.12 -21.16 -2.39
N GLY A 226 -16.79 -21.26 -2.34
CA GLY A 226 -16.01 -21.19 -1.10
C GLY A 226 -16.15 -19.84 -0.40
N LEU A 227 -16.11 -18.74 -1.14
CA LEU A 227 -16.30 -17.39 -0.61
C LEU A 227 -17.71 -17.20 -0.05
N LEU A 228 -18.74 -17.59 -0.78
CA LEU A 228 -20.15 -17.47 -0.37
C LEU A 228 -20.49 -18.23 0.91
N LYS A 229 -19.74 -19.29 1.25
CA LYS A 229 -19.91 -20.06 2.50
C LYS A 229 -19.28 -19.39 3.72
N LEU A 230 -18.44 -18.36 3.54
CA LEU A 230 -17.80 -17.68 4.68
C LEU A 230 -18.83 -16.85 5.45
N PRO A 231 -18.83 -16.93 6.79
CA PRO A 231 -19.75 -16.12 7.60
C PRO A 231 -19.32 -14.65 7.58
N PRO A 232 -20.27 -13.70 7.69
CA PRO A 232 -19.95 -12.29 7.97
C PRO A 232 -19.13 -12.18 9.26
N HIS A 233 -18.13 -11.32 9.25
CA HIS A 233 -17.24 -11.17 10.41
C HIS A 233 -17.58 -9.96 11.28
N PHE A 234 -17.99 -8.86 10.66
CA PHE A 234 -18.21 -7.59 11.36
C PHE A 234 -19.66 -7.33 11.74
N ASP A 235 -20.59 -8.04 11.12
CA ASP A 235 -22.01 -8.05 11.47
C ASP A 235 -22.58 -9.50 11.44
N PRO A 236 -22.15 -10.35 12.38
CA PRO A 236 -22.51 -11.78 12.36
C PRO A 236 -23.95 -12.08 12.81
N THR A 237 -24.66 -11.11 13.41
CA THR A 237 -25.93 -11.35 14.12
C THR A 237 -27.15 -10.67 13.52
N SER A 238 -26.99 -9.60 12.72
CA SER A 238 -28.13 -8.86 12.16
C SER A 238 -28.87 -9.61 11.05
N GLY A 239 -28.26 -10.62 10.45
CA GLY A 239 -28.76 -11.29 9.24
C GLY A 239 -28.51 -10.51 7.95
N HIS A 240 -27.87 -9.35 8.03
CA HIS A 240 -27.57 -8.45 6.90
C HIS A 240 -26.06 -8.25 6.65
N GLY A 241 -25.21 -8.85 7.47
CA GLY A 241 -23.76 -8.77 7.29
C GLY A 241 -23.29 -9.35 5.97
N SER A 242 -22.31 -8.70 5.34
CA SER A 242 -21.81 -9.05 4.02
C SER A 242 -20.30 -9.13 3.94
N VAL A 243 -19.60 -8.47 4.87
CA VAL A 243 -18.12 -8.40 4.89
C VAL A 243 -17.54 -9.61 5.62
N THR A 244 -16.72 -10.36 4.91
CA THR A 244 -16.13 -11.62 5.39
C THR A 244 -14.61 -11.57 5.34
N ALA A 245 -13.95 -12.59 5.90
CA ALA A 245 -12.50 -12.75 5.76
C ALA A 245 -12.07 -12.95 4.29
N GLY A 246 -12.97 -13.44 3.41
CA GLY A 246 -12.68 -13.69 2.00
C GLY A 246 -12.79 -12.46 1.10
N ASN A 247 -13.57 -11.44 1.52
CA ASN A 247 -13.74 -10.19 0.76
C ASN A 247 -13.15 -8.95 1.48
N SER A 248 -12.24 -9.21 2.41
CA SER A 248 -11.43 -8.23 3.13
C SER A 248 -9.95 -8.40 2.77
N SER A 249 -9.16 -7.33 2.90
CA SER A 249 -7.71 -7.39 2.76
C SER A 249 -7.08 -8.29 3.82
N GLN A 250 -5.97 -8.96 3.45
CA GLN A 250 -5.22 -9.79 4.38
C GLN A 250 -4.30 -8.91 5.25
N LEU A 251 -4.38 -9.04 6.56
CA LEU A 251 -3.42 -8.43 7.49
C LEU A 251 -2.03 -9.01 7.24
N SER A 252 -1.05 -8.16 7.02
CA SER A 252 0.26 -8.57 6.52
C SER A 252 1.38 -7.69 7.06
N ASP A 253 2.60 -8.22 6.95
CA ASP A 253 3.85 -7.53 7.27
C ASP A 253 4.64 -7.29 5.99
N GLY A 254 5.32 -6.14 5.89
CA GLY A 254 6.17 -5.82 4.77
C GLY A 254 6.66 -4.37 4.76
N ALA A 255 7.61 -4.10 3.87
CA ALA A 255 8.15 -2.78 3.63
C ALA A 255 8.43 -2.54 2.15
N SER A 256 8.37 -1.29 1.74
CA SER A 256 8.74 -0.85 0.39
C SER A 256 9.48 0.48 0.43
N ALA A 257 10.37 0.69 -0.54
CA ALA A 257 11.11 1.92 -0.75
C ALA A 257 11.10 2.28 -2.24
N THR A 258 10.89 3.54 -2.53
CA THR A 258 10.87 4.11 -3.88
C THR A 258 11.94 5.19 -3.94
N LEU A 259 12.88 5.06 -4.86
CA LEU A 259 13.89 6.08 -5.12
C LEU A 259 13.33 7.11 -6.10
N LEU A 260 13.31 8.36 -5.67
CA LEU A 260 12.96 9.50 -6.48
C LEU A 260 14.21 10.37 -6.72
N MET A 261 14.30 10.93 -7.92
CA MET A 261 15.36 11.90 -8.26
C MET A 261 14.75 13.10 -8.97
N SER A 262 15.47 14.23 -8.99
CA SER A 262 15.18 15.25 -9.96
C SER A 262 15.48 14.71 -11.36
N ARG A 263 14.65 15.05 -12.36
CA ARG A 263 14.90 14.64 -13.75
C ARG A 263 16.30 15.04 -14.19
N GLU A 264 16.67 16.28 -13.88
CA GLU A 264 17.97 16.85 -14.27
C GLU A 264 19.13 16.01 -13.72
N ARG A 265 19.05 15.56 -12.45
CA ARG A 265 20.12 14.73 -11.85
C ARG A 265 20.13 13.32 -12.42
N ALA A 266 18.96 12.72 -12.63
CA ALA A 266 18.84 11.40 -13.23
C ALA A 266 19.42 11.39 -14.67
N ASP A 267 19.06 12.38 -15.49
CA ASP A 267 19.55 12.53 -16.86
C ASP A 267 21.08 12.76 -16.89
N ALA A 268 21.59 13.64 -16.01
CA ALA A 268 23.02 13.92 -15.91
C ALA A 268 23.85 12.69 -15.52
N MET A 269 23.28 11.76 -14.76
CA MET A 269 23.90 10.51 -14.35
C MET A 269 23.63 9.35 -15.32
N GLY A 270 22.76 9.54 -16.32
CA GLY A 270 22.30 8.46 -17.20
C GLY A 270 21.50 7.38 -16.47
N ILE A 271 20.86 7.72 -15.34
CA ILE A 271 20.03 6.79 -14.56
C ILE A 271 18.64 6.72 -15.20
N PRO A 272 18.19 5.55 -15.65
CA PRO A 272 16.86 5.40 -16.20
C PRO A 272 15.80 5.52 -15.10
N TYR A 273 14.66 6.08 -15.43
CA TYR A 273 13.51 6.20 -14.53
C TYR A 273 12.24 5.69 -15.20
N LYS A 274 11.27 5.27 -14.36
CA LYS A 274 10.05 4.59 -14.81
C LYS A 274 8.89 5.55 -14.98
N LEU A 275 8.72 6.46 -14.01
CA LEU A 275 7.56 7.35 -13.97
C LEU A 275 7.97 8.79 -13.66
N ILE A 276 7.11 9.73 -14.04
CA ILE A 276 7.13 11.12 -13.61
C ILE A 276 6.00 11.29 -12.59
N PHE A 277 6.31 11.82 -11.41
CA PHE A 277 5.29 12.20 -10.43
C PHE A 277 4.58 13.48 -10.89
N ARG A 278 3.26 13.40 -11.11
CA ARG A 278 2.47 14.53 -11.56
C ARG A 278 1.72 15.24 -10.45
N GLY A 279 1.26 14.51 -9.44
CA GLY A 279 0.56 15.15 -8.34
C GLY A 279 -0.05 14.20 -7.33
N PHE A 280 -0.51 14.80 -6.22
CA PHE A 280 -1.16 14.11 -5.13
C PHE A 280 -2.32 14.95 -4.61
N SER A 281 -3.42 14.31 -4.21
CA SER A 281 -4.59 14.94 -3.60
C SER A 281 -5.15 14.08 -2.48
N VAL A 282 -5.67 14.75 -1.46
CA VAL A 282 -6.40 14.14 -0.36
C VAL A 282 -7.75 14.82 -0.19
N ALA A 283 -8.72 14.07 0.34
CA ALA A 283 -10.04 14.57 0.69
C ALA A 283 -10.54 13.89 1.96
N GLY A 284 -11.34 14.60 2.76
CA GLY A 284 -12.08 14.05 3.88
C GLY A 284 -13.47 13.57 3.43
N CYS A 285 -14.03 12.62 4.18
CA CYS A 285 -15.42 12.16 4.10
C CYS A 285 -15.91 11.75 5.47
N GLU A 286 -17.17 11.35 5.59
CA GLU A 286 -17.70 10.84 6.85
C GLU A 286 -16.92 9.62 7.33
N PRO A 287 -16.48 9.59 8.60
CA PRO A 287 -15.61 8.53 9.10
C PRO A 287 -16.27 7.13 9.07
N ASP A 288 -17.56 7.03 9.26
CA ASP A 288 -18.30 5.76 9.27
C ASP A 288 -18.38 5.09 7.89
N GLU A 289 -18.07 5.83 6.82
CA GLU A 289 -18.03 5.33 5.45
C GLU A 289 -16.65 5.59 4.78
N MET A 290 -15.56 5.52 5.56
CA MET A 290 -14.21 5.84 5.09
C MET A 290 -13.83 5.17 3.76
N GLY A 291 -14.43 4.02 3.46
CA GLY A 291 -14.18 3.25 2.23
C GLY A 291 -14.42 4.03 0.94
N ILE A 292 -15.30 5.03 0.96
CA ILE A 292 -15.63 5.85 -0.22
C ILE A 292 -14.70 7.04 -0.44
N GLY A 293 -13.71 7.26 0.43
CA GLY A 293 -12.76 8.38 0.33
C GLY A 293 -12.18 8.64 -1.08
N PRO A 294 -11.85 7.60 -1.88
CA PRO A 294 -11.38 7.75 -3.26
C PRO A 294 -12.35 8.52 -4.17
N VAL A 295 -13.67 8.41 -3.95
CA VAL A 295 -14.70 9.13 -4.74
C VAL A 295 -14.55 10.65 -4.64
N PHE A 296 -13.95 11.14 -3.56
CA PHE A 296 -13.69 12.57 -3.35
C PHE A 296 -12.26 12.97 -3.76
N ALA A 297 -11.28 12.10 -3.51
CA ALA A 297 -9.88 12.41 -3.79
C ALA A 297 -9.54 12.37 -5.29
N ILE A 298 -10.08 11.38 -6.03
CA ILE A 298 -9.82 11.19 -7.46
C ILE A 298 -10.31 12.39 -8.29
N PRO A 299 -11.58 12.85 -8.21
CA PRO A 299 -12.02 14.00 -9.01
C PRO A 299 -11.23 15.27 -8.71
N LYS A 300 -10.82 15.46 -7.43
CA LYS A 300 -9.99 16.60 -7.03
C LYS A 300 -8.61 16.54 -7.70
N LEU A 301 -8.00 15.36 -7.78
CA LEU A 301 -6.72 15.14 -8.45
C LEU A 301 -6.84 15.39 -9.95
N LEU A 302 -7.80 14.73 -10.61
CA LEU A 302 -7.98 14.81 -12.06
C LEU A 302 -8.31 16.23 -12.52
N LYS A 303 -9.20 16.93 -11.80
CA LYS A 303 -9.53 18.34 -12.08
C LYS A 303 -8.30 19.25 -12.06
N LYS A 304 -7.39 19.06 -11.09
CA LYS A 304 -6.13 19.82 -10.96
C LYS A 304 -5.24 19.66 -12.20
N HIS A 305 -5.31 18.51 -12.88
CA HIS A 305 -4.48 18.18 -14.04
C HIS A 305 -5.23 18.26 -15.37
N GLY A 306 -6.49 18.71 -15.38
CA GLY A 306 -7.31 18.81 -16.59
C GLY A 306 -7.65 17.44 -17.22
N LEU A 307 -7.63 16.37 -16.42
CA LEU A 307 -7.88 15.00 -16.86
C LEU A 307 -9.28 14.52 -16.43
N LYS A 308 -9.76 13.52 -17.15
CA LYS A 308 -10.99 12.76 -16.86
C LYS A 308 -10.63 11.31 -16.49
N VAL A 309 -11.59 10.56 -15.98
CA VAL A 309 -11.41 9.14 -15.63
C VAL A 309 -10.97 8.32 -16.86
N ASP A 310 -11.54 8.59 -18.04
CA ASP A 310 -11.23 7.87 -19.28
C ASP A 310 -9.80 8.12 -19.79
N ASP A 311 -9.17 9.23 -19.39
CA ASP A 311 -7.78 9.56 -19.77
C ASP A 311 -6.76 8.71 -18.99
N ILE A 312 -7.20 7.99 -17.95
CA ILE A 312 -6.34 7.14 -17.13
C ILE A 312 -6.33 5.73 -17.69
N ASP A 313 -5.12 5.22 -17.94
CA ASP A 313 -4.93 3.90 -18.54
C ASP A 313 -4.90 2.78 -17.51
N LEU A 314 -4.39 3.07 -16.29
CA LEU A 314 -4.28 2.08 -15.21
C LEU A 314 -4.63 2.69 -13.85
N TRP A 315 -5.29 1.87 -13.05
CA TRP A 315 -5.72 2.20 -11.70
C TRP A 315 -5.23 1.16 -10.70
N GLU A 316 -4.56 1.60 -9.67
CA GLU A 316 -4.32 0.84 -8.45
C GLU A 316 -5.19 1.46 -7.34
N LEU A 317 -6.32 0.86 -7.05
CA LEU A 317 -7.22 1.22 -5.94
C LEU A 317 -7.05 0.18 -4.84
N ASN A 318 -6.55 0.61 -3.68
CA ASN A 318 -6.32 -0.32 -2.58
C ASN A 318 -7.59 -1.06 -2.19
N GLU A 319 -7.49 -2.37 -2.10
CA GLU A 319 -8.58 -3.28 -1.76
C GLU A 319 -8.62 -3.51 -0.24
N ALA A 320 -8.89 -2.46 0.55
CA ALA A 320 -9.09 -2.64 1.99
C ALA A 320 -10.25 -3.63 2.24
N PHE A 321 -11.33 -3.47 1.47
CA PHE A 321 -12.48 -4.36 1.40
C PHE A 321 -13.02 -4.36 -0.04
N ALA A 322 -13.51 -5.48 -0.52
CA ALA A 322 -14.08 -5.57 -1.87
C ALA A 322 -15.27 -4.61 -2.06
N VAL A 323 -16.10 -4.43 -1.03
CA VAL A 323 -17.27 -3.55 -1.06
C VAL A 323 -16.90 -2.12 -1.47
N GLN A 324 -15.83 -1.55 -0.91
CA GLN A 324 -15.45 -0.16 -1.22
C GLN A 324 -14.83 -0.04 -2.61
N VAL A 325 -14.17 -1.08 -3.10
CA VAL A 325 -13.63 -1.09 -4.47
C VAL A 325 -14.77 -1.12 -5.48
N VAL A 326 -15.73 -2.04 -5.29
CA VAL A 326 -16.92 -2.14 -6.16
C VAL A 326 -17.65 -0.81 -6.21
N TYR A 327 -17.94 -0.21 -5.04
CA TYR A 327 -18.63 1.06 -4.99
C TYR A 327 -17.84 2.20 -5.66
N CYS A 328 -16.55 2.36 -5.35
CA CYS A 328 -15.73 3.43 -5.92
C CYS A 328 -15.58 3.28 -7.44
N ARG A 329 -15.34 2.05 -7.92
CA ARG A 329 -15.27 1.72 -9.35
C ARG A 329 -16.53 2.17 -10.09
N ASP A 330 -17.69 1.70 -9.60
CA ASP A 330 -18.99 1.93 -10.26
C ASP A 330 -19.39 3.41 -10.17
N ARG A 331 -19.17 4.04 -9.01
CA ARG A 331 -19.50 5.46 -8.78
C ARG A 331 -18.69 6.41 -9.65
N LEU A 332 -17.44 6.06 -9.95
CA LEU A 332 -16.52 6.87 -10.76
C LEU A 332 -16.51 6.48 -12.24
N GLY A 333 -17.12 5.36 -12.60
CA GLY A 333 -17.10 4.84 -13.97
C GLY A 333 -15.71 4.31 -14.37
N ILE A 334 -14.94 3.75 -13.43
CA ILE A 334 -13.62 3.18 -13.74
C ILE A 334 -13.81 1.85 -14.46
N ASP A 335 -13.15 1.69 -15.61
CA ASP A 335 -13.14 0.46 -16.37
C ASP A 335 -12.52 -0.70 -15.55
N PRO A 336 -13.26 -1.79 -15.28
CA PRO A 336 -12.75 -2.95 -14.55
C PRO A 336 -11.48 -3.58 -15.14
N GLU A 337 -11.27 -3.47 -16.46
CA GLU A 337 -10.08 -4.01 -17.13
C GLU A 337 -8.83 -3.16 -16.97
N LYS A 338 -9.00 -1.92 -16.49
CA LYS A 338 -7.92 -1.00 -16.13
C LYS A 338 -7.62 -0.98 -14.63
N LEU A 339 -8.45 -1.63 -13.79
CA LEU A 339 -8.41 -1.55 -12.34
C LEU A 339 -7.75 -2.79 -11.73
N ASN A 340 -6.71 -2.61 -10.90
CA ASN A 340 -6.04 -3.67 -10.12
C ASN A 340 -5.75 -4.91 -10.97
N VAL A 341 -5.16 -4.69 -12.14
CA VAL A 341 -5.04 -5.69 -13.21
C VAL A 341 -4.22 -6.93 -12.84
N ASN A 342 -3.41 -6.84 -11.78
CA ASN A 342 -2.63 -7.93 -11.20
C ASN A 342 -3.11 -8.33 -9.79
N GLY A 343 -4.34 -7.98 -9.43
CA GLY A 343 -4.88 -8.18 -8.09
C GLY A 343 -4.45 -7.08 -7.13
N GLY A 344 -4.81 -7.20 -5.86
CA GLY A 344 -4.55 -6.18 -4.85
C GLY A 344 -4.58 -6.72 -3.42
N SER A 345 -4.93 -5.88 -2.47
CA SER A 345 -4.76 -6.17 -1.03
C SER A 345 -5.62 -7.33 -0.50
N VAL A 346 -6.72 -7.69 -1.15
CA VAL A 346 -7.51 -8.89 -0.81
C VAL A 346 -6.69 -10.15 -1.04
N SER A 347 -5.88 -10.17 -2.08
CA SER A 347 -5.10 -11.34 -2.50
C SER A 347 -3.60 -11.22 -2.20
N ILE A 348 -3.02 -10.02 -2.22
CA ILE A 348 -1.58 -9.78 -1.98
C ILE A 348 -1.32 -9.49 -0.50
N GLY A 349 -2.22 -8.73 0.17
CA GLY A 349 -2.04 -8.26 1.54
C GLY A 349 -2.04 -6.74 1.69
N HIS A 350 -2.24 -6.27 2.93
CA HIS A 350 -2.37 -4.86 3.27
C HIS A 350 -1.56 -4.48 4.52
N PRO A 351 -0.22 -4.37 4.43
CA PRO A 351 0.57 -3.70 5.46
C PRO A 351 0.30 -2.19 5.32
N PHE A 352 -0.47 -1.61 6.24
CA PHE A 352 -1.12 -0.30 6.06
C PHE A 352 -0.19 0.81 5.61
N GLY A 353 0.89 1.07 6.35
CA GLY A 353 1.85 2.14 6.02
C GLY A 353 2.64 1.90 4.74
N MET A 354 2.79 0.64 4.32
CA MET A 354 3.54 0.24 3.13
C MET A 354 2.71 0.24 1.84
N SER A 355 1.40 -0.07 1.94
CA SER A 355 0.58 -0.43 0.77
C SER A 355 0.63 0.61 -0.36
N GLY A 356 0.56 1.89 -0.05
CA GLY A 356 0.59 2.94 -1.08
C GLY A 356 1.90 2.97 -1.88
N SER A 357 3.02 2.77 -1.22
CA SER A 357 4.33 2.70 -1.88
C SER A 357 4.48 1.43 -2.72
N ARG A 358 4.00 0.27 -2.22
CA ARG A 358 3.93 -0.97 -3.00
C ARG A 358 3.16 -0.76 -4.30
N MET A 359 1.99 -0.12 -4.22
CA MET A 359 1.13 0.12 -5.39
C MET A 359 1.81 1.01 -6.43
N VAL A 360 2.65 1.96 -6.02
CA VAL A 360 3.46 2.76 -6.95
C VAL A 360 4.47 1.88 -7.70
N GLY A 361 5.12 0.94 -7.04
CA GLY A 361 6.01 -0.03 -7.69
C GLY A 361 5.28 -0.92 -8.69
N THR A 362 4.13 -1.47 -8.28
CA THR A 362 3.29 -2.34 -9.12
C THR A 362 2.81 -1.60 -10.37
N ILE A 363 2.23 -0.40 -10.19
CA ILE A 363 1.72 0.37 -11.36
C ILE A 363 2.84 0.81 -12.28
N ALA A 364 4.05 1.14 -11.76
CA ALA A 364 5.20 1.52 -12.57
C ALA A 364 5.64 0.41 -13.52
N ASN A 365 5.72 -0.82 -13.02
CA ASN A 365 6.07 -1.98 -13.83
C ASN A 365 4.99 -2.30 -14.87
N GLU A 366 3.72 -2.22 -14.47
CA GLU A 366 2.59 -2.51 -15.33
C GLU A 366 2.40 -1.45 -16.43
N MET A 367 2.58 -0.15 -16.10
CA MET A 367 2.55 0.94 -17.10
C MET A 367 3.64 0.74 -18.17
N ARG A 368 4.85 0.36 -17.77
CA ARG A 368 5.93 0.04 -18.73
C ARG A 368 5.57 -1.15 -19.62
N ARG A 369 5.05 -2.22 -19.04
CA ARG A 369 4.67 -3.44 -19.76
C ARG A 369 3.57 -3.18 -20.79
N ARG A 370 2.59 -2.32 -20.46
CA ARG A 370 1.46 -1.97 -21.34
C ARG A 370 1.68 -0.73 -22.19
N LYS A 371 2.76 0.01 -21.96
CA LYS A 371 2.99 1.35 -22.56
C LYS A 371 1.85 2.32 -22.22
N ALA A 372 1.33 2.23 -21.02
CA ALA A 372 0.24 3.06 -20.49
C ALA A 372 0.79 4.44 -20.12
N LYS A 373 0.10 5.51 -20.53
CA LYS A 373 0.57 6.88 -20.33
C LYS A 373 0.34 7.38 -18.91
N TYR A 374 -0.88 7.26 -18.40
CA TYR A 374 -1.28 7.73 -17.08
C TYR A 374 -1.70 6.58 -16.17
N GLY A 375 -1.21 6.61 -14.95
CA GLY A 375 -1.61 5.71 -13.88
C GLY A 375 -1.98 6.47 -12.61
N VAL A 376 -3.00 5.98 -11.91
CA VAL A 376 -3.44 6.53 -10.62
C VAL A 376 -3.35 5.47 -9.54
N VAL A 377 -2.67 5.81 -8.44
CA VAL A 377 -2.68 5.05 -7.19
C VAL A 377 -3.59 5.74 -6.20
N THR A 378 -4.57 5.05 -5.65
CA THR A 378 -5.58 5.63 -4.77
C THR A 378 -6.01 4.67 -3.67
N MET A 379 -6.54 5.22 -2.57
CA MET A 379 -6.98 4.42 -1.43
C MET A 379 -7.91 5.16 -0.50
N CYS A 380 -8.75 4.41 0.17
CA CYS A 380 -9.47 4.85 1.36
C CYS A 380 -8.54 4.88 2.57
N ILE A 381 -8.89 5.67 3.57
CA ILE A 381 -8.06 5.92 4.74
C ILE A 381 -8.94 5.93 5.98
N GLY A 382 -8.53 5.21 7.01
CA GLY A 382 -9.22 5.21 8.31
C GLY A 382 -9.46 6.63 8.84
N GLY A 383 -10.57 6.82 9.54
CA GLY A 383 -11.00 8.12 10.04
C GLY A 383 -11.68 9.02 9.00
N GLY A 384 -12.10 8.45 7.84
CA GLY A 384 -12.89 9.17 6.84
C GLY A 384 -12.08 10.06 5.91
N GLN A 385 -11.15 9.47 5.14
CA GLN A 385 -10.35 10.20 4.16
C GLN A 385 -10.14 9.36 2.89
N GLY A 386 -9.71 10.00 1.80
CA GLY A 386 -9.20 9.38 0.60
C GLY A 386 -7.95 10.07 0.08
N ALA A 387 -7.11 9.33 -0.61
CA ALA A 387 -5.93 9.86 -1.29
C ALA A 387 -5.84 9.34 -2.72
N ALA A 388 -5.24 10.13 -3.61
CA ALA A 388 -4.93 9.75 -4.97
C ALA A 388 -3.63 10.41 -5.44
N GLY A 389 -2.74 9.63 -6.08
CA GLY A 389 -1.50 10.08 -6.71
C GLY A 389 -1.54 9.80 -8.21
N LEU A 390 -1.12 10.77 -9.02
CA LEU A 390 -1.05 10.70 -10.48
C LEU A 390 0.39 10.53 -10.92
N PHE A 391 0.61 9.55 -11.77
CA PHE A 391 1.89 9.22 -12.37
C PHE A 391 1.78 9.17 -13.89
N GLU A 392 2.83 9.61 -14.57
CA GLU A 392 2.95 9.51 -16.02
C GLU A 392 4.14 8.63 -16.36
N LEU A 393 3.98 7.78 -17.37
CA LEU A 393 5.06 6.94 -17.87
C LEU A 393 6.19 7.82 -18.41
N ALA A 394 7.41 7.54 -17.99
CA ALA A 394 8.59 8.16 -18.58
C ALA A 394 8.83 7.61 -19.99
N ASN A 395 9.20 8.48 -20.95
CA ASN A 395 9.53 8.12 -22.34
C ASN A 395 10.88 7.42 -22.42
#